data_e0edebb3248608e7149bce960486c8ec
#
_entry.id   e0edebb3248608e7149bce960486c8ec
#
_cell.length_a   1.000
_cell.length_b   1.000
_cell.length_c   1.000
_cell.angle_alpha   90.00
_cell.angle_beta   90.00
_cell.angle_gamma   90.00
#
_symmetry.space_group_name_H-M   'P 1'
#
loop_
_entity.id
_entity.type
_entity.pdbx_description
1 polymer ?
#
loop_
_entity_poly.entity_id
_entity_poly.type
_entity_poly.pdbx_seq_one_letter_code
_entity_poly.pdbx_strand_id
1 'polypeptide(L)'
;MLKLSSLKIDPEFSAQILPLSFDELHQLELNMVRDGKLTDPIIVWNKTILDGHNRYNLLKKHSFIEYEIKEMEFSSRQDALIWICNHQLGRRNLTPERRKYLIGKRYEAEKQISQNRGNQYTSTKKDATDQNDPCQNKSGSHVTRQRIAKETGTSEGYVQRAEKYMNGVEAADEAAPGTREEILNGQIKATDREICAIAKAPKE
;
A
#
# COMPACT_ATOMS: atom_id res chain seq x y z
N MET A 1 -12.28 -15.72 19.73
CA MET A 1 -11.30 -15.97 18.66
C MET A 1 -11.93 -15.69 17.32
N LEU A 2 -11.26 -14.95 16.44
CA LEU A 2 -11.71 -14.74 15.04
C LEU A 2 -11.62 -16.06 14.27
N LYS A 3 -12.67 -16.36 13.48
CA LYS A 3 -12.70 -17.54 12.61
C LYS A 3 -12.19 -17.18 11.21
N LEU A 4 -11.49 -18.10 10.56
CA LEU A 4 -10.99 -17.92 9.18
C LEU A 4 -12.11 -17.49 8.22
N SER A 5 -13.29 -18.08 8.36
CA SER A 5 -14.47 -17.78 7.54
C SER A 5 -15.04 -16.37 7.70
N SER A 6 -14.66 -15.64 8.76
CA SER A 6 -15.10 -14.28 9.02
C SER A 6 -14.17 -13.22 8.42
N LEU A 7 -13.01 -13.65 7.89
CA LEU A 7 -12.02 -12.73 7.32
C LEU A 7 -12.41 -12.30 5.91
N LYS A 8 -12.05 -11.06 5.59
CA LYS A 8 -12.30 -10.42 4.29
C LYS A 8 -10.98 -10.03 3.63
N ILE A 9 -10.94 -10.11 2.31
CA ILE A 9 -9.87 -9.56 1.49
C ILE A 9 -10.36 -8.21 0.95
N ASP A 10 -9.58 -7.18 1.18
CA ASP A 10 -9.78 -5.86 0.58
C ASP A 10 -8.91 -5.77 -0.67
N PRO A 11 -9.49 -5.41 -1.84
CA PRO A 11 -8.75 -5.34 -3.11
C PRO A 11 -7.58 -4.34 -3.08
N GLU A 12 -7.76 -3.16 -2.43
CA GLU A 12 -6.70 -2.17 -2.34
C GLU A 12 -5.55 -2.68 -1.47
N PHE A 13 -5.85 -3.32 -0.33
CA PHE A 13 -4.82 -3.87 0.56
C PHE A 13 -4.07 -5.03 -0.10
N SER A 14 -4.80 -5.95 -0.72
CA SER A 14 -4.20 -7.09 -1.40
C SER A 14 -3.30 -6.68 -2.58
N ALA A 15 -3.65 -5.61 -3.28
CA ALA A 15 -2.87 -5.06 -4.38
C ALA A 15 -1.48 -4.50 -3.97
N GLN A 16 -1.26 -4.23 -2.68
CA GLN A 16 0.06 -3.81 -2.17
C GLN A 16 0.98 -5.00 -1.88
N ILE A 17 0.43 -6.20 -1.78
CA ILE A 17 1.20 -7.40 -1.42
C ILE A 17 1.97 -7.91 -2.64
N LEU A 18 3.26 -8.20 -2.43
CA LEU A 18 4.06 -8.83 -3.47
C LEU A 18 3.49 -10.23 -3.79
N PRO A 19 3.06 -10.49 -5.03
CA PRO A 19 2.61 -11.83 -5.41
C PRO A 19 3.78 -12.79 -5.34
N LEU A 20 3.49 -14.02 -4.92
CA LEU A 20 4.46 -15.11 -4.97
C LEU A 20 4.49 -15.70 -6.38
N SER A 21 5.67 -16.14 -6.83
CA SER A 21 5.79 -16.98 -8.00
C SER A 21 5.09 -18.33 -7.75
N PHE A 22 4.87 -19.10 -8.82
CA PHE A 22 4.27 -20.43 -8.70
C PHE A 22 5.12 -21.34 -7.78
N ASP A 23 6.44 -21.34 -7.94
CA ASP A 23 7.34 -22.17 -7.15
C ASP A 23 7.37 -21.75 -5.67
N GLU A 24 7.37 -20.44 -5.39
CA GLU A 24 7.30 -19.92 -4.02
C GLU A 24 5.97 -20.30 -3.35
N LEU A 25 4.85 -20.20 -4.07
CA LEU A 25 3.54 -20.57 -3.54
C LEU A 25 3.46 -22.07 -3.27
N HIS A 26 3.97 -22.90 -4.19
CA HIS A 26 4.03 -24.35 -4.03
C HIS A 26 4.92 -24.73 -2.84
N GLN A 27 6.09 -24.10 -2.70
CA GLN A 27 6.97 -24.37 -1.56
C GLN A 27 6.34 -23.95 -0.22
N LEU A 28 5.60 -22.82 -0.21
CA LEU A 28 4.84 -22.40 0.97
C LEU A 28 3.78 -23.44 1.34
N GLU A 29 3.03 -23.96 0.36
CA GLU A 29 2.01 -24.99 0.56
C GLU A 29 2.62 -26.27 1.14
N LEU A 30 3.74 -26.77 0.56
CA LEU A 30 4.44 -27.94 1.06
C LEU A 30 4.92 -27.77 2.51
N ASN A 31 5.48 -26.61 2.84
CA ASN A 31 5.93 -26.32 4.20
C ASN A 31 4.75 -26.30 5.19
N MET A 32 3.65 -25.64 4.84
CA MET A 32 2.45 -25.58 5.68
C MET A 32 1.85 -26.96 5.95
N VAL A 33 1.77 -27.81 4.91
CA VAL A 33 1.27 -29.19 5.03
C VAL A 33 2.21 -30.05 5.89
N ARG A 34 3.52 -29.96 5.66
CA ARG A 34 4.52 -30.70 6.44
C ARG A 34 4.49 -30.34 7.92
N ASP A 35 4.43 -29.03 8.24
CA ASP A 35 4.53 -28.53 9.61
C ASP A 35 3.21 -28.63 10.36
N GLY A 36 2.06 -28.79 9.65
CA GLY A 36 0.72 -28.89 10.21
C GLY A 36 0.22 -27.62 10.88
N LYS A 37 1.01 -26.53 10.84
CA LYS A 37 0.70 -25.23 11.46
C LYS A 37 1.34 -24.09 10.70
N LEU A 38 0.79 -22.88 10.83
CA LEU A 38 1.43 -21.67 10.34
C LEU A 38 2.61 -21.25 11.21
N THR A 39 3.72 -20.89 10.60
CA THR A 39 4.86 -20.27 11.28
C THR A 39 4.56 -18.83 11.68
N ASP A 40 3.94 -18.07 10.75
CA ASP A 40 3.58 -16.68 10.94
C ASP A 40 2.07 -16.51 10.97
N PRO A 41 1.49 -15.68 11.86
CA PRO A 41 0.05 -15.46 11.94
C PRO A 41 -0.49 -14.73 10.69
N ILE A 42 -1.80 -14.83 10.46
CA ILE A 42 -2.52 -13.93 9.56
C ILE A 42 -2.77 -12.63 10.30
N ILE A 43 -2.32 -11.50 9.74
CA ILE A 43 -2.48 -10.18 10.36
C ILE A 43 -3.74 -9.53 9.79
N VAL A 44 -4.61 -9.05 10.69
CA VAL A 44 -5.90 -8.48 10.32
C VAL A 44 -6.18 -7.16 11.05
N TRP A 45 -7.05 -6.35 10.45
CA TRP A 45 -7.66 -5.17 11.04
C TRP A 45 -9.15 -5.14 10.67
N ASN A 46 -10.02 -5.03 11.68
CA ASN A 46 -11.48 -5.06 11.47
C ASN A 46 -11.92 -6.25 10.58
N LYS A 47 -11.38 -7.45 10.86
CA LYS A 47 -11.59 -8.68 10.08
C LYS A 47 -11.06 -8.63 8.64
N THR A 48 -10.37 -7.57 8.22
CA THR A 48 -9.77 -7.44 6.90
C THR A 48 -8.31 -7.85 6.97
N ILE A 49 -7.87 -8.69 6.04
CA ILE A 49 -6.50 -9.20 6.00
C ILE A 49 -5.55 -8.09 5.55
N LEU A 50 -4.51 -7.84 6.35
CA LEU A 50 -3.42 -6.91 6.04
C LEU A 50 -2.18 -7.64 5.52
N ASP A 51 -1.85 -8.80 6.11
CA ASP A 51 -0.78 -9.69 5.66
C ASP A 51 -1.19 -11.16 5.83
N GLY A 52 -0.63 -12.02 4.96
CA GLY A 52 -0.90 -13.45 4.96
C GLY A 52 -1.97 -13.89 3.96
N HIS A 53 -2.26 -13.12 2.91
CA HIS A 53 -3.24 -13.45 1.87
C HIS A 53 -3.02 -14.84 1.26
N ASN A 54 -1.76 -15.19 0.93
CA ASN A 54 -1.43 -16.51 0.38
C ASN A 54 -1.66 -17.62 1.41
N ARG A 55 -1.26 -17.42 2.67
CA ARG A 55 -1.53 -18.35 3.78
C ARG A 55 -3.04 -18.56 3.99
N TYR A 56 -3.81 -17.48 3.96
CA TYR A 56 -5.26 -17.54 4.06
C TYR A 56 -5.90 -18.37 2.94
N ASN A 57 -5.45 -18.19 1.69
CA ASN A 57 -5.96 -18.97 0.57
C ASN A 57 -5.60 -20.46 0.67
N LEU A 58 -4.39 -20.79 1.14
CA LEU A 58 -3.96 -22.16 1.37
C LEU A 58 -4.70 -22.83 2.53
N LEU A 59 -4.99 -22.11 3.62
CA LEU A 59 -5.78 -22.62 4.74
C LEU A 59 -7.21 -22.99 4.33
N LYS A 60 -7.79 -22.34 3.33
CA LYS A 60 -9.09 -22.74 2.80
C LYS A 60 -9.06 -24.10 2.09
N LYS A 61 -7.91 -24.48 1.52
CA LYS A 61 -7.69 -25.78 0.88
C LYS A 61 -7.33 -26.86 1.91
N HIS A 62 -6.62 -26.50 2.96
CA HIS A 62 -6.06 -27.43 3.95
C HIS A 62 -6.57 -27.10 5.36
N SER A 63 -7.81 -27.54 5.65
CA SER A 63 -8.51 -27.20 6.90
C SER A 63 -7.92 -27.82 8.17
N PHE A 64 -7.01 -28.78 8.04
CA PHE A 64 -6.33 -29.46 9.14
C PHE A 64 -5.13 -28.66 9.69
N ILE A 65 -4.67 -27.61 8.98
CA ILE A 65 -3.52 -26.82 9.39
C ILE A 65 -3.93 -25.86 10.50
N GLU A 66 -3.18 -25.88 11.62
CA GLU A 66 -3.37 -24.96 12.71
C GLU A 66 -2.89 -23.55 12.32
N TYR A 67 -3.64 -22.54 12.75
CA TYR A 67 -3.34 -21.16 12.41
C TYR A 67 -3.61 -20.20 13.57
N GLU A 68 -2.88 -19.10 13.56
CA GLU A 68 -3.09 -17.96 14.44
C GLU A 68 -3.55 -16.73 13.62
N ILE A 69 -4.48 -15.96 14.20
CA ILE A 69 -4.90 -14.66 13.67
C ILE A 69 -4.49 -13.60 14.68
N LYS A 70 -3.69 -12.65 14.24
CA LYS A 70 -3.27 -11.49 15.04
C LYS A 70 -4.04 -10.27 14.59
N GLU A 71 -4.88 -9.74 15.47
CA GLU A 71 -5.59 -8.48 15.21
C GLU A 71 -4.72 -7.30 15.61
N MET A 72 -4.66 -6.30 14.72
CA MET A 72 -4.01 -5.02 14.94
C MET A 72 -5.04 -3.91 14.95
N GLU A 73 -4.78 -2.86 15.71
CA GLU A 73 -5.64 -1.68 15.78
C GLU A 73 -5.01 -0.52 15.03
N PHE A 74 -5.80 0.13 14.18
CA PHE A 74 -5.42 1.34 13.44
C PHE A 74 -6.54 2.37 13.56
N SER A 75 -6.16 3.63 13.66
CA SER A 75 -7.12 4.75 13.79
C SER A 75 -7.89 5.01 12.50
N SER A 76 -7.33 4.65 11.35
CA SER A 76 -7.93 4.85 10.04
C SER A 76 -7.51 3.78 9.02
N ARG A 77 -8.25 3.72 7.91
CA ARG A 77 -7.89 2.89 6.76
C ARG A 77 -6.52 3.27 6.18
N GLN A 78 -6.20 4.56 6.16
CA GLN A 78 -4.93 5.08 5.69
C GLN A 78 -3.77 4.63 6.57
N ASP A 79 -3.95 4.58 7.90
CA ASP A 79 -2.94 4.06 8.83
C ASP A 79 -2.65 2.58 8.56
N ALA A 80 -3.68 1.78 8.31
CA ALA A 80 -3.52 0.37 7.93
C ALA A 80 -2.78 0.23 6.58
N LEU A 81 -3.10 1.07 5.59
CA LEU A 81 -2.42 1.08 4.29
C LEU A 81 -0.94 1.48 4.42
N ILE A 82 -0.64 2.49 5.23
CA ILE A 82 0.74 2.90 5.54
C ILE A 82 1.51 1.75 6.17
N TRP A 83 0.89 1.04 7.12
CA TRP A 83 1.50 -0.13 7.74
C TRP A 83 1.82 -1.21 6.70
N ILE A 84 0.88 -1.55 5.80
CA ILE A 84 1.10 -2.52 4.73
C ILE A 84 2.28 -2.09 3.85
N CYS A 85 2.30 -0.83 3.39
CA CYS A 85 3.39 -0.31 2.56
C CYS A 85 4.74 -0.44 3.27
N ASN A 86 4.82 -0.07 4.55
CA ASN A 86 6.05 -0.18 5.33
C ASN A 86 6.49 -1.64 5.50
N HIS A 87 5.54 -2.53 5.77
CA HIS A 87 5.81 -3.96 5.92
C HIS A 87 6.36 -4.56 4.61
N GLN A 88 5.78 -4.19 3.46
CA GLN A 88 6.27 -4.62 2.15
C GLN A 88 7.63 -4.00 1.81
N LEU A 89 7.87 -2.71 2.13
CA LEU A 89 9.16 -2.05 1.91
C LEU A 89 10.32 -2.69 2.67
N GLY A 90 10.05 -3.41 3.75
CA GLY A 90 11.03 -4.19 4.49
C GLY A 90 11.45 -5.51 3.81
N ARG A 91 10.79 -5.94 2.74
CA ARG A 91 11.14 -7.17 2.02
C ARG A 91 12.39 -6.97 1.17
N ARG A 92 13.21 -8.06 1.05
CA ARG A 92 14.50 -8.00 0.34
C ARG A 92 14.37 -8.14 -1.18
N ASN A 93 13.30 -8.75 -1.68
CA ASN A 93 13.10 -9.12 -3.09
C ASN A 93 12.16 -8.18 -3.86
N LEU A 94 12.09 -6.90 -3.47
CA LEU A 94 11.31 -5.89 -4.19
C LEU A 94 12.05 -5.44 -5.45
N THR A 95 11.32 -5.37 -6.58
CA THR A 95 11.82 -4.67 -7.77
C THR A 95 11.92 -3.16 -7.50
N PRO A 96 12.81 -2.42 -8.20
CA PRO A 96 12.88 -0.96 -8.09
C PRO A 96 11.53 -0.27 -8.36
N GLU A 97 10.77 -0.79 -9.34
CA GLU A 97 9.45 -0.32 -9.75
C GLU A 97 8.44 -0.47 -8.60
N ARG A 98 8.38 -1.65 -8.00
CA ARG A 98 7.50 -1.93 -6.86
C ARG A 98 7.88 -1.11 -5.63
N ARG A 99 9.17 -0.99 -5.35
CA ARG A 99 9.66 -0.13 -4.25
C ARG A 99 9.20 1.31 -4.45
N LYS A 100 9.36 1.84 -5.66
CA LYS A 100 8.92 3.19 -6.01
C LYS A 100 7.42 3.37 -5.87
N TYR A 101 6.65 2.42 -6.37
CA TYR A 101 5.19 2.41 -6.25
C TYR A 101 4.74 2.45 -4.78
N LEU A 102 5.29 1.58 -3.92
CA LEU A 102 4.95 1.51 -2.50
C LEU A 102 5.31 2.81 -1.75
N ILE A 103 6.43 3.46 -2.09
CA ILE A 103 6.80 4.77 -1.52
C ILE A 103 5.77 5.83 -1.93
N GLY A 104 5.32 5.83 -3.19
CA GLY A 104 4.29 6.73 -3.68
C GLY A 104 2.94 6.50 -2.98
N LYS A 105 2.52 5.24 -2.85
CA LYS A 105 1.27 4.86 -2.18
C LYS A 105 1.27 5.24 -0.71
N ARG A 106 2.38 5.00 0.00
CA ARG A 106 2.56 5.43 1.37
C ARG A 106 2.44 6.96 1.50
N TYR A 107 3.13 7.70 0.64
CA TYR A 107 3.10 9.16 0.68
C TYR A 107 1.69 9.71 0.45
N GLU A 108 0.95 9.16 -0.51
CA GLU A 108 -0.44 9.54 -0.77
C GLU A 108 -1.34 9.29 0.45
N ALA A 109 -1.24 8.10 1.07
CA ALA A 109 -2.02 7.76 2.26
C ALA A 109 -1.72 8.72 3.45
N GLU A 110 -0.45 9.06 3.69
CA GLU A 110 -0.07 10.01 4.73
C GLU A 110 -0.54 11.44 4.44
N LYS A 111 -0.53 11.84 3.17
CA LYS A 111 -1.04 13.15 2.73
C LYS A 111 -2.54 13.28 2.99
N GLN A 112 -3.33 12.22 2.74
CA GLN A 112 -4.76 12.17 3.03
C GLN A 112 -5.05 12.34 4.53
N ILE A 113 -4.28 11.70 5.42
CA ILE A 113 -4.42 11.88 6.87
C ILE A 113 -4.17 13.34 7.26
N SER A 114 -3.12 13.95 6.69
CA SER A 114 -2.76 15.34 7.00
C SER A 114 -3.83 16.33 6.54
N GLN A 115 -4.44 16.10 5.39
CA GLN A 115 -5.54 16.94 4.86
C GLN A 115 -6.80 16.82 5.71
N ASN A 116 -7.17 15.63 6.15
CA ASN A 116 -8.34 15.39 7.00
C ASN A 116 -8.18 16.05 8.38
N ARG A 117 -6.98 16.07 8.95
CA ARG A 117 -6.71 16.78 10.22
C ARG A 117 -6.78 18.31 10.06
N GLY A 118 -6.38 18.85 8.93
CA GLY A 118 -6.46 20.30 8.64
C GLY A 118 -7.90 20.82 8.57
N ASN A 119 -8.82 20.04 8.03
CA ASN A 119 -10.24 20.44 7.90
C ASN A 119 -11.00 20.47 9.22
N GLN A 120 -10.57 19.77 10.26
CA GLN A 120 -11.23 19.83 11.59
C GLN A 120 -10.97 21.14 12.34
N TYR A 121 -9.89 21.85 12.02
CA TYR A 121 -9.53 23.12 12.67
C TYR A 121 -10.11 24.37 11.97
N THR A 122 -10.58 24.26 10.71
CA THR A 122 -11.07 25.39 9.92
C THR A 122 -12.58 25.63 10.06
N SER A 123 -13.31 24.81 10.84
CA SER A 123 -14.77 24.97 11.01
C SER A 123 -15.20 25.94 12.14
N THR A 124 -14.26 26.59 12.85
CA THR A 124 -14.59 27.60 13.88
C THR A 124 -13.83 28.90 13.62
N LYS A 125 -14.58 29.88 13.17
CA LYS A 125 -14.34 31.32 13.01
C LYS A 125 -14.07 31.77 11.57
N LYS A 126 -15.16 32.13 10.89
CA LYS A 126 -15.16 33.24 9.96
C LYS A 126 -15.20 34.53 10.78
N ASP A 127 -14.06 35.17 10.96
CA ASP A 127 -13.97 36.60 11.13
C ASP A 127 -12.97 37.11 10.09
N ALA A 128 -13.45 38.14 9.40
CA ALA A 128 -12.80 38.74 8.25
C ALA A 128 -11.50 39.44 8.65
N THR A 129 -10.59 39.46 7.70
CA THR A 129 -9.37 40.22 7.52
C THR A 129 -8.10 39.36 7.68
N ASP A 130 -7.67 38.71 6.62
CA ASP A 130 -6.40 39.05 5.95
C ASP A 130 -6.27 38.31 4.63
N GLN A 131 -6.06 39.05 3.56
CA GLN A 131 -5.78 38.56 2.22
C GLN A 131 -4.30 38.24 2.12
N ASN A 132 -4.00 37.10 1.47
CA ASN A 132 -2.70 36.67 0.99
C ASN A 132 -1.74 36.00 1.99
N ASP A 133 -1.95 34.70 2.25
CA ASP A 133 -0.83 33.81 2.44
C ASP A 133 -1.04 32.44 1.73
N PRO A 134 -0.44 32.23 0.55
CA PRO A 134 -0.48 30.93 -0.16
C PRO A 134 0.36 29.83 0.51
N CYS A 135 0.91 30.07 1.71
CA CYS A 135 1.98 29.25 2.29
C CYS A 135 1.52 28.13 3.24
N GLN A 136 0.26 28.13 3.72
CA GLN A 136 -0.16 27.24 4.82
C GLN A 136 -0.40 25.78 4.42
N ASN A 137 -0.69 25.48 3.16
CA ASN A 137 -0.92 24.08 2.71
C ASN A 137 0.36 23.36 2.21
N LYS A 138 1.48 24.06 2.05
CA LYS A 138 2.76 23.46 1.60
C LYS A 138 3.59 22.86 2.74
N SER A 139 3.38 23.29 3.98
CA SER A 139 4.16 22.89 5.15
C SER A 139 3.99 21.41 5.51
N GLY A 140 2.76 20.90 5.61
CA GLY A 140 2.50 19.51 6.01
C GLY A 140 3.01 18.48 5.00
N SER A 141 2.79 18.74 3.72
CA SER A 141 3.25 17.87 2.62
C SER A 141 4.78 17.81 2.49
N HIS A 142 5.49 18.91 2.78
CA HIS A 142 6.95 18.94 2.78
C HIS A 142 7.52 18.10 3.95
N VAL A 143 7.01 18.28 5.16
CA VAL A 143 7.45 17.52 6.34
C VAL A 143 7.26 16.01 6.14
N THR A 144 6.11 15.60 5.58
CA THR A 144 5.84 14.20 5.26
C THR A 144 6.83 13.63 4.26
N ARG A 145 7.14 14.37 3.17
CA ARG A 145 8.14 13.94 2.17
C ARG A 145 9.53 13.77 2.78
N GLN A 146 9.95 14.74 3.58
CA GLN A 146 11.26 14.72 4.23
C GLN A 146 11.40 13.50 5.15
N ARG A 147 10.37 13.18 5.93
CA ARG A 147 10.35 12.03 6.82
C ARG A 147 10.43 10.72 6.04
N ILE A 148 9.56 10.53 5.03
CA ILE A 148 9.57 9.33 4.20
C ILE A 148 10.92 9.16 3.48
N ALA A 149 11.47 10.24 2.93
CA ALA A 149 12.78 10.23 2.27
C ALA A 149 13.88 9.73 3.22
N LYS A 150 13.91 10.23 4.45
CA LYS A 150 14.88 9.80 5.49
C LYS A 150 14.69 8.33 5.85
N GLU A 151 13.46 7.88 6.08
CA GLU A 151 13.15 6.50 6.48
C GLU A 151 13.44 5.48 5.36
N THR A 152 13.25 5.86 4.10
CA THR A 152 13.46 4.99 2.95
C THR A 152 14.85 5.09 2.32
N GLY A 153 15.71 5.99 2.83
CA GLY A 153 17.05 6.23 2.29
C GLY A 153 17.03 6.89 0.90
N THR A 154 16.03 7.72 0.62
CA THR A 154 15.85 8.39 -0.69
C THR A 154 15.86 9.91 -0.54
N SER A 155 15.69 10.66 -1.63
CA SER A 155 15.53 12.12 -1.60
C SER A 155 14.06 12.53 -1.61
N GLU A 156 13.72 13.73 -1.13
CA GLU A 156 12.37 14.28 -1.21
C GLU A 156 11.84 14.35 -2.65
N GLY A 157 12.71 14.71 -3.60
CA GLY A 157 12.37 14.70 -5.02
C GLY A 157 12.05 13.29 -5.55
N TYR A 158 12.67 12.26 -4.96
CA TYR A 158 12.32 10.87 -5.29
C TYR A 158 10.92 10.53 -4.80
N VAL A 159 10.56 10.88 -3.57
CA VAL A 159 9.22 10.64 -3.00
C VAL A 159 8.13 11.32 -3.86
N GLN A 160 8.39 12.55 -4.32
CA GLN A 160 7.45 13.27 -5.21
C GLN A 160 7.31 12.59 -6.59
N ARG A 161 8.42 12.08 -7.15
CA ARG A 161 8.36 11.30 -8.41
C ARG A 161 7.67 9.95 -8.21
N ALA A 162 7.86 9.33 -7.05
CA ALA A 162 7.21 8.08 -6.68
C ALA A 162 5.68 8.22 -6.61
N GLU A 163 5.16 9.33 -6.07
CA GLU A 163 3.74 9.64 -6.09
C GLU A 163 3.19 9.73 -7.53
N LYS A 164 3.88 10.48 -8.39
CA LYS A 164 3.46 10.62 -9.80
C LYS A 164 3.51 9.29 -10.56
N TYR A 165 4.53 8.49 -10.29
CA TYR A 165 4.69 7.15 -10.87
C TYR A 165 3.54 6.23 -10.40
N MET A 166 3.26 6.20 -9.11
CA MET A 166 2.16 5.41 -8.53
C MET A 166 0.82 5.79 -9.18
N ASN A 167 0.52 7.09 -9.30
CA ASN A 167 -0.70 7.56 -9.96
C ASN A 167 -0.79 7.10 -11.43
N GLY A 168 0.34 7.07 -12.13
CA GLY A 168 0.40 6.55 -13.50
C GLY A 168 0.13 5.05 -13.59
N VAL A 169 0.69 4.27 -12.67
CA VAL A 169 0.46 2.83 -12.59
C VAL A 169 -1.01 2.52 -12.25
N GLU A 170 -1.60 3.26 -11.31
CA GLU A 170 -3.02 3.10 -10.94
C GLU A 170 -3.93 3.44 -12.13
N ALA A 171 -3.64 4.52 -12.85
CA ALA A 171 -4.40 4.90 -14.04
C ALA A 171 -4.27 3.87 -15.18
N ALA A 172 -3.09 3.26 -15.35
CA ALA A 172 -2.88 2.19 -16.32
C ALA A 172 -3.70 0.94 -15.97
N ASP A 173 -3.74 0.56 -14.69
CA ASP A 173 -4.50 -0.59 -14.20
C ASP A 173 -6.02 -0.36 -14.26
N GLU A 174 -6.46 0.90 -14.05
CA GLU A 174 -7.87 1.30 -14.22
C GLU A 174 -8.31 1.15 -15.69
N ALA A 175 -7.44 1.53 -16.62
CA ALA A 175 -7.71 1.43 -18.06
C ALA A 175 -7.62 -0.02 -18.57
N ALA A 176 -6.67 -0.81 -18.07
CA ALA A 176 -6.45 -2.19 -18.46
C ALA A 176 -6.08 -3.03 -17.22
N PRO A 177 -7.06 -3.70 -16.60
CA PRO A 177 -6.84 -4.48 -15.38
C PRO A 177 -5.73 -5.53 -15.53
N GLY A 178 -4.81 -5.57 -14.54
CA GLY A 178 -3.64 -6.45 -14.53
C GLY A 178 -2.34 -5.76 -14.95
N THR A 179 -2.42 -4.61 -15.63
CA THR A 179 -1.24 -3.84 -16.10
C THR A 179 -0.34 -3.40 -14.94
N ARG A 180 -0.90 -3.14 -13.76
CA ARG A 180 -0.12 -2.83 -12.55
C ARG A 180 0.93 -3.90 -12.27
N GLU A 181 0.52 -5.16 -12.20
CA GLU A 181 1.45 -6.25 -11.89
C GLU A 181 2.50 -6.43 -12.98
N GLU A 182 2.15 -6.28 -14.24
CA GLU A 182 3.10 -6.36 -15.36
C GLU A 182 4.15 -5.25 -15.32
N ILE A 183 3.75 -4.02 -14.98
CA ILE A 183 4.66 -2.88 -14.78
C ILE A 183 5.56 -3.13 -13.55
N LEU A 184 4.97 -3.49 -12.41
CA LEU A 184 5.69 -3.62 -11.16
C LEU A 184 6.64 -4.83 -11.12
N ASN A 185 6.37 -5.85 -11.94
CA ASN A 185 7.25 -7.01 -12.12
C ASN A 185 8.26 -6.81 -13.27
N GLY A 186 8.26 -5.65 -13.94
CA GLY A 186 9.20 -5.31 -15.01
C GLY A 186 8.95 -6.05 -16.34
N GLN A 187 7.76 -6.62 -16.52
CA GLN A 187 7.35 -7.25 -17.78
C GLN A 187 7.08 -6.18 -18.85
N ILE A 188 6.43 -5.09 -18.46
CA ILE A 188 6.28 -3.89 -19.28
C ILE A 188 7.47 -2.97 -18.99
N LYS A 189 8.32 -2.77 -20.00
CA LYS A 189 9.46 -1.85 -19.95
C LYS A 189 9.01 -0.45 -20.38
N ALA A 190 8.41 0.30 -19.47
CA ALA A 190 8.05 1.69 -19.69
C ALA A 190 8.90 2.62 -18.83
N THR A 191 9.25 3.77 -19.40
CA THR A 191 9.98 4.80 -18.63
C THR A 191 9.05 5.48 -17.62
N ASP A 192 9.61 6.03 -16.55
CA ASP A 192 8.88 6.85 -15.59
C ASP A 192 8.05 7.96 -16.25
N ARG A 193 8.59 8.55 -17.33
CA ARG A 193 7.92 9.63 -18.06
C ARG A 193 6.66 9.15 -18.75
N GLU A 194 6.71 7.98 -19.38
CA GLU A 194 5.56 7.36 -20.07
C GLU A 194 4.49 6.98 -19.06
N ILE A 195 4.86 6.33 -17.96
CA ILE A 195 3.93 5.96 -16.88
C ILE A 195 3.27 7.21 -16.27
N CYS A 196 4.04 8.24 -15.96
CA CYS A 196 3.49 9.49 -15.41
C CYS A 196 2.61 10.25 -16.43
N ALA A 197 2.77 10.02 -17.73
CA ALA A 197 1.92 10.64 -18.76
C ALA A 197 0.52 10.02 -18.79
N ILE A 198 0.38 8.71 -18.49
CA ILE A 198 -0.90 8.00 -18.43
C ILE A 198 -1.86 8.66 -17.43
N ALA A 199 -1.38 9.04 -16.25
CA ALA A 199 -2.20 9.72 -15.22
C ALA A 199 -2.75 11.09 -15.67
N LYS A 200 -2.22 11.67 -16.76
CA LYS A 200 -2.62 12.97 -17.29
C LYS A 200 -3.46 12.86 -18.55
N ALA A 201 -3.59 11.66 -19.10
CA ALA A 201 -4.42 11.43 -20.28
C ALA A 201 -5.90 11.68 -19.93
N PRO A 202 -6.67 12.31 -20.83
CA PRO A 202 -8.10 12.45 -20.62
C PRO A 202 -8.72 11.05 -20.53
N LYS A 203 -9.59 10.85 -19.54
CA LYS A 203 -10.42 9.63 -19.45
C LYS A 203 -11.49 9.76 -20.53
N GLU A 204 -11.45 8.91 -21.56
CA GLU A 204 -12.50 8.77 -22.56
C GLU A 204 -13.74 8.11 -21.98
#